data_31ccbf2cfd88841dbc90a4205ad3417d
#
_entry.id   31ccbf2cfd88841dbc90a4205ad3417d
#
_cell.length_a   1.000
_cell.length_b   1.000
_cell.length_c   1.000
_cell.angle_alpha   90.00
_cell.angle_beta   90.00
_cell.angle_gamma   90.00
#
_symmetry.space_group_name_H-M   'P 1'
#
loop_
_entity.id
_entity.type
_entity.pdbx_description
1 polymer ?
#
loop_
_entity_poly.entity_id
_entity_poly.type
_entity_poly.pdbx_seq_one_letter_code
_entity_poly.pdbx_strand_id
1 'polypeptide(L)'
;MQKKIPQRQCMGCRERKAKREMIRVVRTPEGAVNLDFGGKMNGRGAYLCPNPECLKKAIRSKALDRSLEVEIPEEVYARLQKEMEAQNG
;
A
#
# COMPACT_ATOMS: atom_id res chain seq x y z
N MET A 1 30.54 -8.70 -3.42
CA MET A 1 29.50 -8.23 -2.48
C MET A 1 28.13 -8.32 -3.08
N GLN A 2 27.24 -8.99 -2.41
CA GLN A 2 25.88 -9.11 -2.89
C GLN A 2 25.07 -7.90 -2.43
N LYS A 3 24.39 -7.27 -3.39
CA LYS A 3 23.45 -6.20 -3.04
C LYS A 3 22.19 -6.84 -2.49
N LYS A 4 21.84 -6.45 -1.28
CA LYS A 4 20.57 -6.89 -0.71
C LYS A 4 19.44 -6.11 -1.37
N ILE A 5 18.49 -6.86 -1.93
CA ILE A 5 17.29 -6.24 -2.47
C ILE A 5 16.41 -5.82 -1.29
N PRO A 6 15.99 -4.54 -1.22
CA PRO A 6 15.12 -4.11 -0.13
C PRO A 6 13.81 -4.90 -0.13
N GLN A 7 13.47 -5.43 1.03
CA GLN A 7 12.22 -6.16 1.19
C GLN A 7 11.29 -5.40 2.10
N ARG A 8 10.00 -5.52 1.81
CA ARG A 8 8.95 -4.89 2.61
C ARG A 8 7.89 -5.92 2.92
N GLN A 9 7.17 -5.69 3.99
CA GLN A 9 6.10 -6.58 4.42
C GLN A 9 4.77 -6.06 3.91
N CYS A 10 3.99 -6.95 3.30
CA CYS A 10 2.64 -6.61 2.87
C CYS A 10 1.75 -6.41 4.10
N MET A 11 1.01 -5.32 4.12
CA MET A 11 0.11 -5.02 5.24
C MET A 11 -1.13 -5.92 5.25
N GLY A 12 -1.40 -6.62 4.16
CA GLY A 12 -2.52 -7.55 4.08
C GLY A 12 -2.15 -8.97 4.46
N CYS A 13 -1.33 -9.61 3.64
CA CYS A 13 -0.96 -11.01 3.84
C CYS A 13 0.23 -11.21 4.76
N ARG A 14 0.95 -10.15 5.09
CA ARG A 14 2.12 -10.17 5.98
C ARG A 14 3.35 -10.88 5.41
N GLU A 15 3.33 -11.22 4.14
CA GLU A 15 4.49 -11.80 3.48
C GLU A 15 5.50 -10.72 3.15
N ARG A 16 6.76 -11.10 3.17
CA ARG A 16 7.84 -10.21 2.76
C ARG A 16 8.18 -10.45 1.30
N LYS A 17 8.27 -9.35 0.56
CA LYS A 17 8.59 -9.42 -0.86
C LYS A 17 9.51 -8.27 -1.23
N ALA A 18 10.13 -8.37 -2.40
CA ALA A 18 10.96 -7.28 -2.90
C ALA A 18 10.09 -6.04 -3.11
N LYS A 19 10.61 -4.89 -2.73
CA LYS A 19 9.91 -3.62 -2.83
C LYS A 19 9.32 -3.39 -4.23
N ARG A 20 10.06 -3.74 -5.27
CA ARG A 20 9.63 -3.55 -6.66
C ARG A 20 8.45 -4.44 -7.06
N GLU A 21 8.18 -5.49 -6.28
CA GLU A 21 7.07 -6.39 -6.55
C GLU A 21 5.80 -5.98 -5.83
N MET A 22 5.84 -4.85 -5.14
CA MET A 22 4.73 -4.40 -4.31
C MET A 22 4.26 -3.03 -4.73
N ILE A 23 3.05 -2.69 -4.30
CA ILE A 23 2.50 -1.35 -4.48
C ILE A 23 2.62 -0.60 -3.16
N ARG A 24 3.02 0.66 -3.25
CA ARG A 24 3.13 1.51 -2.08
C ARG A 24 1.88 2.35 -1.93
N VAL A 25 1.33 2.39 -0.72
CA VAL A 25 0.23 3.29 -0.37
C VAL A 25 0.83 4.42 0.44
N VAL A 26 0.58 5.65 0.06
CA VAL A 26 1.22 6.82 0.65
C VAL A 26 0.19 7.77 1.25
N ARG A 27 0.48 8.25 2.45
CA ARG A 27 -0.22 9.40 3.02
C ARG A 27 0.65 10.62 2.78
N THR A 28 0.16 11.55 1.96
CA THR A 28 0.89 12.77 1.65
C THR A 28 0.94 13.69 2.87
N PRO A 29 1.84 14.70 2.86
CA PRO A 29 1.87 15.68 3.94
C PRO A 29 0.54 16.41 4.17
N GLU A 30 -0.27 16.50 3.12
CA GLU A 30 -1.61 17.12 3.22
C GLU A 30 -2.66 16.19 3.81
N GLY A 31 -2.30 14.93 4.06
CA GLY A 31 -3.22 13.96 4.62
C GLY A 31 -3.98 13.13 3.62
N ALA A 32 -3.71 13.27 2.33
CA ALA A 32 -4.36 12.46 1.30
C ALA A 32 -3.71 11.08 1.21
N VAL A 33 -4.52 10.07 0.92
CA VAL A 33 -4.02 8.69 0.77
C VAL A 33 -4.15 8.29 -0.68
N ASN A 34 -3.04 7.85 -1.28
CA ASN A 34 -2.98 7.51 -2.70
C ASN A 34 -2.12 6.27 -2.92
N LEU A 35 -2.37 5.59 -4.06
CA LEU A 35 -1.45 4.54 -4.51
C LEU A 35 -0.30 5.20 -5.25
N ASP A 36 0.90 4.73 -4.97
CA ASP A 36 2.11 5.27 -5.57
C ASP A 36 2.79 4.17 -6.36
N PHE A 37 2.46 4.08 -7.64
CA PHE A 37 3.01 3.03 -8.50
C PHE A 37 4.46 3.28 -8.88
N GLY A 38 4.88 4.53 -8.87
CA GLY A 38 6.25 4.89 -9.23
C GLY A 38 7.22 4.95 -8.04
N GLY A 39 6.69 4.93 -6.83
CA GLY A 39 7.51 5.02 -5.63
C GLY A 39 8.15 6.38 -5.40
N LYS A 40 7.60 7.44 -5.99
CA LYS A 40 8.19 8.77 -5.95
C LYS A 40 7.44 9.78 -5.10
N MET A 41 6.27 9.43 -4.60
CA MET A 41 5.49 10.37 -3.81
C MET A 41 6.08 10.56 -2.41
N ASN A 42 6.06 11.79 -1.95
CA ASN A 42 6.50 12.11 -0.60
C ASN A 42 5.40 11.78 0.40
N GLY A 43 5.82 11.25 1.54
CA GLY A 43 4.90 10.97 2.62
C GLY A 43 5.18 9.64 3.28
N ARG A 44 4.34 9.31 4.25
CA ARG A 44 4.45 8.05 4.94
C ARG A 44 3.87 6.94 4.07
N GLY A 45 4.62 5.84 3.94
CA GLY A 45 4.23 4.77 3.03
C GLY A 45 4.06 3.42 3.70
N ALA A 46 3.19 2.61 3.13
CA ALA A 46 3.03 1.22 3.51
C ALA A 46 2.96 0.41 2.22
N TYR A 47 3.28 -0.87 2.31
CA TYR A 47 3.39 -1.71 1.12
C TYR A 47 2.33 -2.80 1.10
N LEU A 48 1.87 -3.13 -0.10
CA LEU A 48 0.89 -4.18 -0.33
C LEU A 48 1.28 -4.96 -1.58
N CYS A 49 0.93 -6.24 -1.61
CA CYS A 49 1.00 -6.97 -2.86
C CYS A 49 0.08 -6.29 -3.88
N PRO A 50 0.41 -6.36 -5.18
CA PRO A 50 -0.48 -5.83 -6.21
C PRO A 50 -1.70 -6.74 -6.40
N ASN A 51 -2.45 -6.92 -5.34
CA ASN A 51 -3.56 -7.85 -5.26
C ASN A 51 -4.67 -7.21 -4.43
N PRO A 52 -5.87 -7.03 -5.01
CA PRO A 52 -6.99 -6.43 -4.27
C PRO A 52 -7.33 -7.16 -2.97
N GLU A 53 -7.09 -8.46 -2.90
CA GLU A 53 -7.35 -9.22 -1.68
C GLU A 53 -6.45 -8.77 -0.53
N CYS A 54 -5.20 -8.43 -0.82
CA CYS A 54 -4.30 -7.93 0.21
C CYS A 54 -4.77 -6.57 0.72
N LEU A 55 -5.26 -5.72 -0.18
CA LEU A 55 -5.84 -4.44 0.22
C LEU A 55 -7.04 -4.65 1.13
N LYS A 56 -7.94 -5.58 0.78
CA LYS A 56 -9.10 -5.89 1.60
C LYS A 56 -8.69 -6.35 3.00
N LYS A 57 -7.70 -7.22 3.08
CA LYS A 57 -7.20 -7.70 4.36
C LYS A 57 -6.62 -6.56 5.21
N ALA A 58 -5.89 -5.68 4.58
CA ALA A 58 -5.29 -4.53 5.27
C ALA A 58 -6.37 -3.57 5.77
N ILE A 59 -7.45 -3.42 5.03
CA ILE A 59 -8.60 -2.60 5.44
C ILE A 59 -9.28 -3.22 6.66
N ARG A 60 -9.57 -4.51 6.59
CA ARG A 60 -10.26 -5.21 7.67
C ARG A 60 -9.52 -5.16 9.00
N SER A 61 -8.22 -5.32 8.95
CA SER A 61 -7.39 -5.31 10.15
C SER A 61 -7.00 -3.89 10.57
N LYS A 62 -7.34 -2.91 9.74
CA LYS A 62 -6.92 -1.51 9.92
C LYS A 62 -5.42 -1.35 9.98
N ALA A 63 -4.71 -2.28 9.36
CA ALA A 63 -3.25 -2.24 9.34
C ALA A 63 -2.74 -1.01 8.58
N LEU A 64 -3.40 -0.64 7.48
CA LEU A 64 -3.03 0.56 6.74
C LEU A 64 -3.24 1.82 7.56
N ASP A 65 -4.41 1.92 8.21
CA ASP A 65 -4.72 3.08 9.05
C ASP A 65 -3.64 3.28 10.11
N ARG A 66 -3.26 2.21 10.78
CA ARG A 66 -2.23 2.28 11.82
C ARG A 66 -0.86 2.59 11.25
N SER A 67 -0.52 1.97 10.13
CA SER A 67 0.79 2.16 9.52
C SER A 67 0.97 3.59 9.02
N LEU A 68 -0.08 4.16 8.44
CA LEU A 68 -0.06 5.52 7.91
C LEU A 68 -0.44 6.57 8.94
N GLU A 69 -0.83 6.13 10.14
CA GLU A 69 -1.26 7.01 11.22
C GLU A 69 -2.36 7.97 10.80
N VAL A 70 -3.35 7.43 10.09
CA VAL A 70 -4.48 8.21 9.59
C VAL A 70 -5.71 7.30 9.51
N GLU A 71 -6.88 7.88 9.78
CA GLU A 71 -8.12 7.15 9.59
C GLU A 71 -8.52 7.28 8.12
N ILE A 72 -8.64 6.14 7.44
CA ILE A 72 -8.93 6.12 6.01
C ILE A 72 -10.42 5.92 5.79
N PRO A 73 -11.13 6.89 5.19
CA PRO A 73 -12.57 6.74 4.92
C PRO A 73 -12.86 5.64 3.91
N GLU A 74 -14.06 5.06 4.01
CA GLU A 74 -14.50 4.01 3.11
C GLU A 74 -14.42 4.41 1.64
N GLU A 75 -14.80 5.64 1.32
CA GLU A 75 -14.77 6.13 -0.06
C GLU A 75 -13.34 6.15 -0.62
N VAL A 76 -12.35 6.43 0.23
CA VAL A 76 -10.96 6.40 -0.18
C VAL A 76 -10.54 4.97 -0.45
N TYR A 77 -10.93 4.04 0.40
CA TYR A 77 -10.64 2.63 0.19
C TYR A 77 -11.24 2.12 -1.11
N ALA A 78 -12.49 2.51 -1.40
CA ALA A 78 -13.14 2.11 -2.65
C ALA A 78 -12.35 2.60 -3.86
N ARG A 79 -11.86 3.84 -3.78
CA ARG A 79 -11.04 4.40 -4.84
C ARG A 79 -9.72 3.64 -5.01
N LEU A 80 -9.04 3.35 -3.91
CA LEU A 80 -7.79 2.61 -3.94
C LEU A 80 -7.99 1.22 -4.53
N GLN A 81 -9.08 0.57 -4.17
CA GLN A 81 -9.39 -0.75 -4.67
C GLN A 81 -9.62 -0.73 -6.18
N LYS A 82 -10.36 0.26 -6.68
CA LYS A 82 -10.59 0.41 -8.11
C LYS A 82 -9.30 0.64 -8.87
N GLU A 83 -8.43 1.49 -8.34
CA GLU A 83 -7.16 1.78 -8.97
C GLU A 83 -6.28 0.54 -9.03
N MET A 84 -6.28 -0.25 -7.96
CA MET A 84 -5.50 -1.47 -7.91
C MET A 84 -6.03 -2.52 -8.89
N GLU A 85 -7.35 -2.65 -8.99
CA GLU A 85 -7.97 -3.58 -9.93
C GLU A 85 -7.69 -3.18 -11.37
N ALA A 86 -7.66 -1.88 -11.66
CA ALA A 86 -7.34 -1.39 -12.99
C ALA A 86 -5.91 -1.75 -13.40
N GLN A 87 -4.98 -1.78 -12.45
CA GLN A 87 -3.61 -2.16 -12.73
C GLN A 87 -3.45 -3.64 -12.98
N ASN A 88 -4.31 -4.45 -12.39
CA ASN A 88 -4.24 -5.90 -12.54
C ASN A 88 -5.09 -6.43 -13.69
N GLY A 89 -5.91 -5.58 -14.25
CA GLY A 89 -6.87 -5.96 -15.31
C GLY A 89 -6.30 -5.88 -16.72
#